data_ec8c2de7f6647bbc1a97a85ea5feba52
#
_entry.id   ec8c2de7f6647bbc1a97a85ea5feba52
#
_cell.length_a   1.000
_cell.length_b   1.000
_cell.length_c   1.000
_cell.angle_alpha   90.00
_cell.angle_beta   90.00
_cell.angle_gamma   90.00
#
_symmetry.space_group_name_H-M   'P 1'
#
loop_
_entity.id
_entity.type
_entity.pdbx_description
1 polymer ?
#
loop_
_entity_poly.entity_id
_entity_poly.type
_entity_poly.pdbx_seq_one_letter_code
_entity_poly.pdbx_strand_id
1 'polypeptide(L)'
;KRGEQPVTNKRANINKNILRVQKLHARLANIRLAYVKSIVNDVVKTKPTFITVEDLNVKGMMKNKHLSKAVAQQCFYAFKTWLSTKCREYGIELRQVDRFYPSSKICSCCGQKKSDLKLSDRVYTCECGNVMDRDLNASINLLQAKKYTILT
;
A
#
# COMPACT_ATOMS: atom_id res chain seq x y z
N LYS A 1 45.92 29.10 -35.87
CA LYS A 1 45.36 27.74 -35.65
C LYS A 1 44.65 27.77 -34.29
N ARG A 2 43.35 27.91 -34.29
CA ARG A 2 42.54 27.78 -33.07
C ARG A 2 42.38 26.28 -32.80
N GLY A 3 42.94 25.82 -31.68
CA GLY A 3 42.79 24.43 -31.23
C GLY A 3 41.34 24.13 -30.90
N GLU A 4 40.75 23.21 -31.63
CA GLU A 4 39.46 22.63 -31.28
C GLU A 4 39.57 21.86 -29.97
N GLN A 5 38.89 22.33 -28.95
CA GLN A 5 38.79 21.62 -27.68
C GLN A 5 37.88 20.37 -27.85
N PRO A 6 38.28 19.21 -27.36
CA PRO A 6 37.51 17.98 -27.56
C PRO A 6 36.14 18.04 -26.88
N VAL A 7 35.10 17.92 -27.68
CA VAL A 7 33.65 17.89 -27.27
C VAL A 7 33.30 16.70 -26.37
N THR A 8 34.26 15.83 -26.09
CA THR A 8 34.06 14.53 -25.42
C THR A 8 33.79 14.58 -23.90
N ASN A 9 34.28 15.63 -23.20
CA ASN A 9 34.18 15.64 -21.72
C ASN A 9 32.78 15.93 -21.17
N LYS A 10 31.95 16.73 -21.87
CA LYS A 10 30.58 17.04 -21.38
C LYS A 10 29.67 15.83 -21.42
N ARG A 11 29.73 15.00 -22.47
CA ARG A 11 28.90 13.77 -22.57
C ARG A 11 29.31 12.71 -21.56
N ALA A 12 30.61 12.54 -21.28
CA ALA A 12 31.09 11.61 -20.27
C ALA A 12 30.56 11.96 -18.86
N ASN A 13 30.57 13.24 -18.47
CA ASN A 13 30.01 13.69 -17.19
C ASN A 13 28.51 13.53 -17.12
N ILE A 14 27.75 13.80 -18.19
CA ILE A 14 26.32 13.56 -18.26
C ILE A 14 26.01 12.08 -18.03
N ASN A 15 26.68 11.18 -18.75
CA ASN A 15 26.49 9.73 -18.61
C ASN A 15 26.82 9.25 -17.19
N LYS A 16 27.89 9.76 -16.58
CA LYS A 16 28.26 9.45 -15.20
C LYS A 16 27.17 9.89 -14.21
N ASN A 17 26.59 11.07 -14.40
CA ASN A 17 25.50 11.57 -13.56
C ASN A 17 24.20 10.77 -13.77
N ILE A 18 23.84 10.41 -15.01
CA ILE A 18 22.71 9.55 -15.32
C ILE A 18 22.86 8.21 -14.58
N LEU A 19 24.02 7.58 -14.67
CA LEU A 19 24.29 6.31 -14.00
C LEU A 19 24.19 6.43 -12.48
N ARG A 20 24.67 7.55 -11.90
CA ARG A 20 24.52 7.83 -10.47
C ARG A 20 23.05 7.94 -10.05
N VAL A 21 22.24 8.68 -10.81
CA VAL A 21 20.80 8.81 -10.57
C VAL A 21 20.09 7.46 -10.66
N GLN A 22 20.40 6.66 -11.68
CA GLN A 22 19.83 5.31 -11.83
C GLN A 22 20.18 4.41 -10.63
N LYS A 23 21.43 4.43 -10.16
CA LYS A 23 21.84 3.67 -8.96
C LYS A 23 21.10 4.12 -7.71
N LEU A 24 20.87 5.42 -7.53
CA LEU A 24 20.10 5.94 -6.39
C LEU A 24 18.63 5.52 -6.47
N HIS A 25 18.01 5.56 -7.65
CA HIS A 25 16.65 5.07 -7.83
C HIS A 25 16.53 3.57 -7.55
N ALA A 26 17.48 2.76 -8.04
CA ALA A 26 17.51 1.33 -7.75
C ALA A 26 17.65 1.05 -6.25
N ARG A 27 18.53 1.79 -5.55
CA ARG A 27 18.69 1.69 -4.09
C ARG A 27 17.39 2.01 -3.36
N LEU A 28 16.70 3.11 -3.72
CA LEU A 28 15.43 3.48 -3.12
C LEU A 28 14.34 2.41 -3.35
N ALA A 29 14.28 1.85 -4.56
CA ALA A 29 13.33 0.76 -4.86
C ALA A 29 13.61 -0.47 -3.99
N ASN A 30 14.88 -0.86 -3.84
CA ASN A 30 15.27 -1.99 -3.01
C ASN A 30 14.95 -1.77 -1.53
N ILE A 31 15.18 -0.55 -1.00
CA ILE A 31 14.81 -0.20 0.39
C ILE A 31 13.30 -0.35 0.61
N ARG A 32 12.47 0.15 -0.31
CA ARG A 32 11.01 0.02 -0.23
C ARG A 32 10.56 -1.42 -0.25
N LEU A 33 11.11 -2.23 -1.15
CA LEU A 33 10.80 -3.67 -1.22
C LEU A 33 11.24 -4.41 0.03
N ALA A 34 12.42 -4.11 0.58
CA ALA A 34 12.90 -4.70 1.82
C ALA A 34 11.96 -4.36 2.99
N TYR A 35 11.52 -3.11 3.08
CA TYR A 35 10.56 -2.66 4.08
C TYR A 35 9.21 -3.40 3.97
N VAL A 36 8.65 -3.50 2.76
CA VAL A 36 7.41 -4.25 2.52
C VAL A 36 7.56 -5.71 2.95
N LYS A 37 8.67 -6.35 2.60
CA LYS A 37 8.95 -7.74 3.00
C LYS A 37 9.07 -7.90 4.52
N SER A 38 9.71 -6.95 5.19
CA SER A 38 9.83 -6.94 6.66
C SER A 38 8.44 -6.87 7.30
N ILE A 39 7.59 -5.91 6.91
CA ILE A 39 6.23 -5.77 7.43
C ILE A 39 5.42 -7.06 7.24
N VAL A 40 5.45 -7.64 6.05
CA VAL A 40 4.72 -8.89 5.78
C VAL A 40 5.23 -10.03 6.66
N ASN A 41 6.55 -10.16 6.79
CA ASN A 41 7.15 -11.19 7.63
C ASN A 41 6.76 -11.02 9.11
N ASP A 42 6.73 -9.78 9.62
CA ASP A 42 6.37 -9.50 11.01
C ASP A 42 4.89 -9.84 11.27
N VAL A 43 3.99 -9.51 10.34
CA VAL A 43 2.57 -9.91 10.43
C VAL A 43 2.41 -11.43 10.41
N VAL A 44 3.05 -12.12 9.47
CA VAL A 44 2.91 -13.59 9.31
C VAL A 44 3.54 -14.36 10.48
N LYS A 45 4.61 -13.82 11.09
CA LYS A 45 5.23 -14.41 12.30
C LYS A 45 4.28 -14.49 13.50
N THR A 46 3.26 -13.62 13.56
CA THR A 46 2.22 -13.71 14.62
C THR A 46 1.30 -14.92 14.45
N LYS A 47 1.41 -15.64 13.31
CA LYS A 47 0.62 -16.84 12.98
C LYS A 47 -0.89 -16.64 13.13
N PRO A 48 -1.49 -15.60 12.55
CA PRO A 48 -2.93 -15.41 12.62
C PRO A 48 -3.64 -16.52 11.83
N THR A 49 -4.86 -16.86 12.23
CA THR A 49 -5.69 -17.83 11.49
C THR A 49 -6.04 -17.32 10.09
N PHE A 50 -6.28 -16.02 9.97
CA PHE A 50 -6.55 -15.36 8.70
C PHE A 50 -6.10 -13.90 8.71
N ILE A 51 -5.94 -13.34 7.51
CA ILE A 51 -5.67 -11.91 7.28
C ILE A 51 -6.69 -11.42 6.26
N THR A 52 -7.38 -10.32 6.56
CA THR A 52 -8.34 -9.70 5.64
C THR A 52 -7.77 -8.40 5.06
N VAL A 53 -7.81 -8.27 3.74
CA VAL A 53 -7.33 -7.09 3.01
C VAL A 53 -8.42 -6.50 2.12
N GLU A 54 -8.29 -5.22 1.77
CA GLU A 54 -9.14 -4.55 0.80
C GLU A 54 -8.72 -4.85 -0.65
N ASP A 55 -9.68 -4.82 -1.58
CA ASP A 55 -9.40 -4.80 -3.03
C ASP A 55 -9.13 -3.37 -3.50
N LEU A 56 -7.91 -2.90 -3.35
CA LEU A 56 -7.53 -1.55 -3.78
C LEU A 56 -7.46 -1.45 -5.31
N ASN A 57 -8.17 -0.48 -5.89
CA ASN A 57 -8.07 -0.16 -7.33
C ASN A 57 -6.78 0.63 -7.64
N VAL A 58 -5.62 -0.01 -7.48
CA VAL A 58 -4.32 0.62 -7.71
C VAL A 58 -4.20 1.18 -9.12
N LYS A 59 -4.71 0.48 -10.14
CA LYS A 59 -4.71 0.96 -11.54
C LYS A 59 -5.51 2.25 -11.70
N GLY A 60 -6.67 2.35 -11.04
CA GLY A 60 -7.48 3.58 -11.02
C GLY A 60 -6.78 4.73 -10.30
N MET A 61 -6.16 4.44 -9.15
CA MET A 61 -5.40 5.44 -8.37
C MET A 61 -4.19 5.97 -9.15
N MET A 62 -3.52 5.14 -9.95
CA MET A 62 -2.39 5.53 -10.80
C MET A 62 -2.78 6.47 -11.95
N LYS A 63 -4.06 6.51 -12.37
CA LYS A 63 -4.54 7.46 -13.39
C LYS A 63 -4.60 8.89 -12.88
N ASN A 64 -4.67 9.10 -11.58
CA ASN A 64 -4.64 10.44 -10.98
C ASN A 64 -3.21 10.98 -10.98
N LYS A 65 -2.93 11.99 -11.82
CA LYS A 65 -1.60 12.59 -12.00
C LYS A 65 -1.00 13.11 -10.68
N HIS A 66 -1.81 13.59 -9.75
CA HIS A 66 -1.35 14.10 -8.46
C HIS A 66 -0.97 12.99 -7.46
N LEU A 67 -1.58 11.82 -7.58
CA LEU A 67 -1.38 10.70 -6.65
C LEU A 67 -0.49 9.59 -7.21
N SER A 68 -0.33 9.50 -8.52
CA SER A 68 0.33 8.38 -9.20
C SER A 68 1.74 8.09 -8.67
N LYS A 69 2.54 9.13 -8.44
CA LYS A 69 3.90 9.00 -7.87
C LYS A 69 3.86 8.42 -6.45
N ALA A 70 2.98 8.93 -5.59
CA ALA A 70 2.83 8.44 -4.22
C ALA A 70 2.33 7.00 -4.19
N VAL A 71 1.31 6.69 -5.00
CA VAL A 71 0.74 5.32 -5.13
C VAL A 71 1.79 4.32 -5.63
N ALA A 72 2.59 4.70 -6.65
CA ALA A 72 3.68 3.85 -7.15
C ALA A 72 4.74 3.58 -6.06
N GLN A 73 4.99 4.55 -5.19
CA GLN A 73 5.97 4.44 -4.10
C GLN A 73 5.49 3.54 -2.94
N GLN A 74 4.18 3.33 -2.78
CA GLN A 74 3.61 2.48 -1.72
C GLN A 74 3.78 0.98 -1.97
N CYS A 75 4.17 0.58 -3.18
CA CYS A 75 4.44 -0.83 -3.52
C CYS A 75 3.26 -1.78 -3.23
N PHE A 76 2.00 -1.33 -3.36
CA PHE A 76 0.80 -2.13 -3.05
C PHE A 76 0.78 -3.50 -3.73
N TYR A 77 1.19 -3.57 -5.00
CA TYR A 77 1.26 -4.83 -5.72
C TYR A 77 2.27 -5.79 -5.10
N ALA A 78 3.47 -5.29 -4.78
CA ALA A 78 4.52 -6.09 -4.15
C ALA A 78 4.08 -6.59 -2.76
N PHE A 79 3.42 -5.72 -1.97
CA PHE A 79 2.86 -6.09 -0.68
C PHE A 79 1.85 -7.23 -0.81
N LYS A 80 0.85 -7.10 -1.67
CA LYS A 80 -0.19 -8.13 -1.88
C LYS A 80 0.41 -9.45 -2.35
N THR A 81 1.33 -9.41 -3.33
CA THR A 81 1.98 -10.60 -3.87
C THR A 81 2.81 -11.30 -2.80
N TRP A 82 3.62 -10.55 -2.04
CA TRP A 82 4.45 -11.11 -0.99
C TRP A 82 3.62 -11.68 0.17
N LEU A 83 2.56 -10.96 0.56
CA LEU A 83 1.61 -11.42 1.57
C LEU A 83 0.93 -12.73 1.16
N SER A 84 0.41 -12.82 -0.07
CA SER A 84 -0.22 -14.05 -0.58
C SER A 84 0.76 -15.23 -0.58
N THR A 85 2.01 -15.01 -1.03
CA THR A 85 3.04 -16.05 -1.00
C THR A 85 3.30 -16.54 0.43
N LYS A 86 3.48 -15.61 1.37
CA LYS A 86 3.76 -15.95 2.76
C LYS A 86 2.57 -16.59 3.46
N CYS A 87 1.36 -16.12 3.22
CA CYS A 87 0.16 -16.75 3.77
C CYS A 87 0.03 -18.21 3.32
N ARG A 88 0.31 -18.51 2.03
CA ARG A 88 0.32 -19.87 1.50
C ARG A 88 1.41 -20.73 2.15
N GLU A 89 2.63 -20.21 2.32
CA GLU A 89 3.73 -20.92 2.97
C GLU A 89 3.43 -21.31 4.42
N TYR A 90 2.69 -20.45 5.14
CA TYR A 90 2.40 -20.62 6.57
C TYR A 90 1.00 -21.16 6.87
N GLY A 91 0.21 -21.49 5.84
CA GLY A 91 -1.17 -21.99 6.01
C GLY A 91 -2.14 -20.97 6.57
N ILE A 92 -1.88 -19.67 6.35
CA ILE A 92 -2.72 -18.56 6.80
C ILE A 92 -3.75 -18.24 5.71
N GLU A 93 -5.04 -18.17 6.05
CA GLU A 93 -6.09 -17.81 5.10
C GLU A 93 -6.01 -16.31 4.76
N LEU A 94 -5.76 -15.97 3.49
CA LEU A 94 -5.79 -14.59 3.02
C LEU A 94 -7.15 -14.29 2.40
N ARG A 95 -7.90 -13.39 3.05
CA ARG A 95 -9.23 -12.94 2.65
C ARG A 95 -9.17 -11.59 1.96
N GLN A 96 -9.94 -11.40 0.91
CA GLN A 96 -10.11 -10.10 0.26
C GLN A 96 -11.59 -9.73 0.25
N VAL A 97 -11.92 -8.58 0.83
CA VAL A 97 -13.28 -8.02 0.76
C VAL A 97 -13.54 -7.38 -0.61
N ASP A 98 -14.81 -7.18 -0.94
CA ASP A 98 -15.23 -6.47 -2.14
C ASP A 98 -14.65 -5.05 -2.16
N ARG A 99 -14.35 -4.55 -3.37
CA ARG A 99 -13.80 -3.21 -3.61
C ARG A 99 -14.64 -2.09 -3.02
N PHE A 100 -15.95 -2.26 -3.01
CA PHE A 100 -16.90 -1.28 -2.52
C PHE A 100 -17.33 -1.52 -1.08
N TYR A 101 -16.70 -2.47 -0.39
CA TYR A 101 -16.94 -2.67 1.03
C TYR A 101 -16.54 -1.41 1.81
N PRO A 102 -17.50 -0.73 2.48
CA PRO A 102 -17.25 0.58 3.07
C PRO A 102 -16.62 0.47 4.46
N SER A 103 -15.49 -0.22 4.57
CA SER A 103 -14.78 -0.52 5.82
C SER A 103 -14.62 0.70 6.73
N SER A 104 -14.20 1.84 6.17
CA SER A 104 -13.97 3.07 6.92
C SER A 104 -15.24 3.87 7.25
N LYS A 105 -16.39 3.53 6.61
CA LYS A 105 -17.66 4.24 6.77
C LYS A 105 -18.68 3.52 7.66
N ILE A 106 -18.42 2.29 8.06
CA ILE A 106 -19.27 1.52 8.96
C ILE A 106 -18.76 1.67 10.38
N CYS A 107 -19.64 1.84 11.33
CA CYS A 107 -19.29 1.79 12.74
C CYS A 107 -18.98 0.35 13.16
N SER A 108 -17.79 0.11 13.68
CA SER A 108 -17.37 -1.21 14.14
C SER A 108 -18.12 -1.68 15.39
N CYS A 109 -18.78 -0.77 16.10
CA CYS A 109 -19.58 -1.08 17.29
C CYS A 109 -21.04 -1.44 16.94
N CYS A 110 -21.74 -0.57 16.21
CA CYS A 110 -23.19 -0.72 15.95
C CYS A 110 -23.55 -1.07 14.51
N GLY A 111 -22.59 -1.07 13.57
CA GLY A 111 -22.83 -1.37 12.15
C GLY A 111 -23.46 -0.22 11.35
N GLN A 112 -23.79 0.92 11.97
CA GLN A 112 -24.38 2.06 11.27
C GLN A 112 -23.40 2.66 10.25
N LYS A 113 -23.90 2.96 9.05
CA LYS A 113 -23.08 3.55 7.98
C LYS A 113 -23.13 5.07 8.03
N LYS A 114 -21.97 5.70 8.10
CA LYS A 114 -21.79 7.16 8.04
C LYS A 114 -21.52 7.59 6.60
N SER A 115 -22.39 8.41 6.00
CA SER A 115 -22.28 8.85 4.62
C SER A 115 -21.39 10.08 4.44
N ASP A 116 -21.33 10.95 5.44
CA ASP A 116 -20.70 12.26 5.45
C ASP A 116 -19.22 12.27 5.85
N LEU A 117 -18.61 11.11 6.07
CA LEU A 117 -17.20 10.97 6.42
C LEU A 117 -16.30 11.44 5.28
N LYS A 118 -15.49 12.47 5.53
CA LYS A 118 -14.55 13.04 4.58
C LYS A 118 -13.21 12.27 4.59
N LEU A 119 -12.47 12.35 3.50
CA LEU A 119 -11.13 11.72 3.41
C LEU A 119 -10.11 12.36 4.37
N SER A 120 -10.32 13.60 4.75
CA SER A 120 -9.48 14.32 5.73
C SER A 120 -9.70 13.90 7.17
N ASP A 121 -10.86 13.27 7.46
CA ASP A 121 -11.22 12.92 8.83
C ASP A 121 -10.36 11.73 9.29
N ARG A 122 -9.65 11.90 10.38
CA ARG A 122 -8.81 10.85 10.98
C ARG A 122 -9.50 10.14 12.13
N VAL A 123 -10.47 10.80 12.76
CA VAL A 123 -11.25 10.23 13.86
C VAL A 123 -12.64 9.86 13.34
N TYR A 124 -13.05 8.63 13.63
CA TYR A 124 -14.40 8.14 13.39
C TYR A 124 -15.24 8.39 14.63
N THR A 125 -16.39 9.05 14.47
CA THR A 125 -17.37 9.29 15.53
C THR A 125 -18.74 8.78 15.09
N CYS A 126 -19.45 8.09 15.96
CA CYS A 126 -20.80 7.57 15.72
C CYS A 126 -21.79 8.03 16.80
N GLU A 127 -23.07 8.14 16.44
CA GLU A 127 -24.15 8.48 17.35
C GLU A 127 -24.31 7.45 18.50
N CYS A 128 -23.84 6.21 18.31
CA CYS A 128 -23.81 5.20 19.37
C CYS A 128 -22.75 5.46 20.46
N GLY A 129 -22.01 6.57 20.38
CA GLY A 129 -20.95 6.93 21.32
C GLY A 129 -19.54 6.38 20.94
N ASN A 130 -19.43 5.59 19.86
CA ASN A 130 -18.14 5.08 19.42
C ASN A 130 -17.26 6.21 18.85
N VAL A 131 -16.07 6.41 19.43
CA VAL A 131 -15.06 7.38 19.00
C VAL A 131 -13.71 6.67 18.93
N MET A 132 -13.12 6.59 17.74
CA MET A 132 -11.81 5.94 17.55
C MET A 132 -11.09 6.45 16.31
N ASP A 133 -9.82 6.06 16.14
CA ASP A 133 -9.11 6.27 14.89
C ASP A 133 -9.86 5.61 13.73
N ARG A 134 -9.96 6.31 12.59
CA ARG A 134 -10.72 5.83 11.42
C ARG A 134 -10.12 4.56 10.81
N ASP A 135 -8.80 4.45 10.78
CA ASP A 135 -8.13 3.29 10.18
C ASP A 135 -8.24 2.08 11.12
N LEU A 136 -8.23 2.31 12.44
CA LEU A 136 -8.55 1.28 13.44
C LEU A 136 -9.99 0.79 13.28
N ASN A 137 -10.98 1.70 13.15
CA ASN A 137 -12.37 1.33 12.89
C ASN A 137 -12.51 0.47 11.62
N ALA A 138 -11.81 0.88 10.53
CA ALA A 138 -11.80 0.12 9.28
C ALA A 138 -11.19 -1.28 9.45
N SER A 139 -10.09 -1.40 10.19
CA SER A 139 -9.44 -2.69 10.44
C SER A 139 -10.33 -3.66 11.22
N ILE A 140 -11.08 -3.16 12.20
CA ILE A 140 -12.07 -3.98 12.95
C ILE A 140 -13.19 -4.43 12.01
N ASN A 141 -13.69 -3.55 11.14
CA ASN A 141 -14.71 -3.92 10.16
C ASN A 141 -14.20 -4.97 9.14
N LEU A 142 -12.96 -4.88 8.72
CA LEU A 142 -12.31 -5.89 7.87
C LEU A 142 -12.20 -7.24 8.59
N LEU A 143 -11.85 -7.23 9.87
CA LEU A 143 -11.79 -8.43 10.71
C LEU A 143 -13.17 -9.11 10.82
N GLN A 144 -14.24 -8.32 10.92
CA GLN A 144 -15.62 -8.79 11.08
C GLN A 144 -16.35 -9.04 9.75
N ALA A 145 -15.70 -8.81 8.60
CA ALA A 145 -16.33 -8.94 7.29
C ALA A 145 -16.83 -10.36 7.03
N LYS A 146 -18.13 -10.48 6.71
CA LYS A 146 -18.81 -11.77 6.44
C LYS A 146 -18.72 -12.21 4.98
N LYS A 147 -18.44 -11.28 4.05
CA LYS A 147 -18.33 -11.54 2.61
C LYS A 147 -16.93 -11.20 2.13
N TYR A 148 -16.22 -12.19 1.63
CA TYR A 148 -14.85 -12.06 1.13
C TYR A 148 -14.54 -13.17 0.13
N THR A 149 -13.48 -12.99 -0.64
CA THR A 149 -12.89 -14.02 -1.51
C THR A 149 -11.60 -14.51 -0.87
N ILE A 150 -11.37 -15.82 -0.87
CA ILE A 150 -10.12 -16.42 -0.42
C ILE A 150 -9.10 -16.37 -1.54
N LEU A 151 -7.88 -15.88 -1.26
CA LEU A 151 -6.79 -15.70 -2.21
C LEU A 151 -5.65 -16.73 -2.08
N THR A 152 -5.69 -17.57 -1.06
CA THR A 152 -4.68 -18.62 -0.78
C THR A 152 -5.23 -20.01 -1.02
#